data_de817e6ac290f98d7bcafbc5e1297db1
#
_entry.id   de817e6ac290f98d7bcafbc5e1297db1
#
_cell.length_a   1.000
_cell.length_b   1.000
_cell.length_c   1.000
_cell.angle_alpha   90.00
_cell.angle_beta   90.00
_cell.angle_gamma   90.00
#
_symmetry.space_group_name_H-M   'P 1'
#
loop_
_entity.id
_entity.type
_entity.pdbx_description
1 polymer ?
#
loop_
_entity_poly.entity_id
_entity_poly.type
_entity_poly.pdbx_seq_one_letter_code
_entity_poly.pdbx_strand_id
1 'polypeptide(L)'
;MAKSNMDQDILKVLYSEEQLRTRVQEMGDELYERLKDKNPLFLGVLKGSFLFMADIVRACQLKSDVEFIAVSSYQNATTSSGVVQITHDLQQDITGRDIVVIEDILDSGNTLYFLKNYFMTKGAASVTVVTLLDKPSRRTKPVVADLAGFEVPDEFVVGYGLDYAQKYRNMPYIGVLKPEVYSEK
;
A
#
# COMPACT_ATOMS: atom_id res chain seq x y z
N MET A 1 -13.43 -26.89 3.68
CA MET A 1 -12.03 -26.45 3.87
C MET A 1 -11.79 -26.30 5.36
N ALA A 2 -10.66 -26.80 5.89
CA ALA A 2 -10.31 -26.54 7.27
C ALA A 2 -10.11 -25.02 7.44
N LYS A 3 -10.77 -24.43 8.44
CA LYS A 3 -10.57 -23.01 8.77
C LYS A 3 -9.09 -22.81 9.15
N SER A 4 -8.48 -21.80 8.57
CA SER A 4 -7.13 -21.38 8.95
C SER A 4 -7.13 -21.02 10.44
N ASN A 5 -6.02 -21.32 11.13
CA ASN A 5 -5.85 -20.89 12.54
C ASN A 5 -5.97 -19.36 12.68
N MET A 6 -5.68 -18.60 11.60
CA MET A 6 -5.74 -17.14 11.56
C MET A 6 -7.19 -16.62 11.59
N ASP A 7 -8.16 -17.35 11.03
CA ASP A 7 -9.57 -16.91 10.98
C ASP A 7 -10.18 -16.76 12.39
N GLN A 8 -9.65 -17.46 13.38
CA GLN A 8 -10.09 -17.35 14.78
C GLN A 8 -9.77 -15.99 15.41
N ASP A 9 -8.74 -15.31 14.91
CA ASP A 9 -8.28 -14.01 15.38
C ASP A 9 -9.03 -12.84 14.70
N ILE A 10 -9.87 -13.14 13.71
CA ILE A 10 -10.59 -12.12 12.93
C ILE A 10 -11.95 -11.86 13.58
N LEU A 11 -12.22 -10.59 13.87
CA LEU A 11 -13.51 -10.13 14.39
C LEU A 11 -14.58 -10.15 13.29
N LYS A 12 -14.26 -9.61 12.13
CA LYS A 12 -15.12 -9.55 10.94
C LYS A 12 -14.29 -9.43 9.66
N VAL A 13 -14.77 -9.99 8.57
CA VAL A 13 -14.23 -9.73 7.23
C VAL A 13 -14.74 -8.39 6.76
N LEU A 14 -13.81 -7.49 6.39
CA LEU A 14 -14.13 -6.15 5.90
C LEU A 14 -14.32 -6.17 4.38
N TYR A 15 -13.37 -6.79 3.67
CA TYR A 15 -13.44 -7.01 2.21
C TYR A 15 -13.06 -8.44 1.89
N SER A 16 -13.94 -9.16 1.17
CA SER A 16 -13.71 -10.53 0.73
C SER A 16 -12.68 -10.57 -0.42
N GLU A 17 -12.11 -11.76 -0.66
CA GLU A 17 -11.21 -12.01 -1.79
C GLU A 17 -11.84 -11.60 -3.14
N GLU A 18 -13.13 -11.88 -3.33
CA GLU A 18 -13.85 -11.52 -4.55
C GLU A 18 -13.99 -10.00 -4.71
N GLN A 19 -14.33 -9.28 -3.63
CA GLN A 19 -14.40 -7.81 -3.64
C GLN A 19 -13.05 -7.18 -3.95
N LEU A 20 -11.96 -7.70 -3.34
CA LEU A 20 -10.60 -7.25 -3.62
C LEU A 20 -10.24 -7.47 -5.08
N ARG A 21 -10.48 -8.67 -5.62
CA ARG A 21 -10.20 -9.00 -7.02
C ARG A 21 -10.93 -8.10 -7.99
N THR A 22 -12.24 -7.88 -7.76
CA THR A 22 -13.06 -7.00 -8.61
C THR A 22 -12.54 -5.57 -8.59
N ARG A 23 -12.29 -5.04 -7.39
CA ARG A 23 -11.82 -3.65 -7.26
C ARG A 23 -10.43 -3.44 -7.85
N VAL A 24 -9.51 -4.38 -7.66
CA VAL A 24 -8.16 -4.32 -8.25
C VAL A 24 -8.24 -4.35 -9.78
N GLN A 25 -9.16 -5.12 -10.37
CA GLN A 25 -9.36 -5.10 -11.83
C GLN A 25 -9.87 -3.74 -12.31
N GLU A 26 -10.87 -3.16 -11.65
CA GLU A 26 -11.37 -1.81 -11.97
C GLU A 26 -10.27 -0.75 -11.87
N MET A 27 -9.44 -0.82 -10.83
CA MET A 27 -8.30 0.09 -10.65
C MET A 27 -7.24 -0.12 -11.74
N GLY A 28 -7.01 -1.35 -12.15
CA GLY A 28 -6.08 -1.68 -13.24
C GLY A 28 -6.54 -1.10 -14.58
N ASP A 29 -7.82 -1.22 -14.90
CA ASP A 29 -8.42 -0.66 -16.12
C ASP A 29 -8.32 0.88 -16.11
N GLU A 30 -8.58 1.51 -14.97
CA GLU A 30 -8.44 2.96 -14.81
C GLU A 30 -6.99 3.43 -14.95
N LEU A 31 -6.02 2.71 -14.37
CA LEU A 31 -4.59 3.00 -14.52
C LEU A 31 -4.13 2.83 -15.96
N TYR A 32 -4.62 1.81 -16.66
CA TYR A 32 -4.34 1.63 -18.08
C TYR A 32 -4.70 2.87 -18.88
N GLU A 33 -5.93 3.38 -18.73
CA GLU A 33 -6.39 4.56 -19.46
C GLU A 33 -5.59 5.83 -19.12
N ARG A 34 -5.17 5.98 -17.87
CA ARG A 34 -4.36 7.13 -17.42
C ARG A 34 -2.90 7.10 -17.90
N LEU A 35 -2.36 5.90 -18.16
CA LEU A 35 -0.92 5.68 -18.33
C LEU A 35 -0.51 5.08 -19.68
N LYS A 36 -1.45 4.69 -20.55
CA LYS A 36 -1.18 3.99 -21.82
C LYS A 36 -0.22 4.74 -22.78
N ASP A 37 -0.18 6.06 -22.69
CA ASP A 37 0.70 6.92 -23.50
C ASP A 37 1.93 7.41 -22.74
N LYS A 38 2.22 6.81 -21.59
CA LYS A 38 3.34 7.16 -20.71
C LYS A 38 4.36 6.03 -20.62
N ASN A 39 5.48 6.30 -19.92
CA ASN A 39 6.50 5.30 -19.60
C ASN A 39 6.54 5.07 -18.08
N PRO A 40 5.51 4.40 -17.51
CA PRO A 40 5.40 4.30 -16.06
C PRO A 40 6.42 3.32 -15.46
N LEU A 41 6.89 3.68 -14.27
CA LEU A 41 7.57 2.80 -13.33
C LEU A 41 6.61 2.50 -12.18
N PHE A 42 6.15 1.27 -12.05
CA PHE A 42 5.39 0.81 -10.90
C PHE A 42 6.32 0.52 -9.74
N LEU A 43 6.07 1.14 -8.61
CA LEU A 43 6.94 1.11 -7.45
C LEU A 43 6.17 0.65 -6.21
N GLY A 44 6.39 -0.61 -5.80
CA GLY A 44 5.77 -1.17 -4.60
C GLY A 44 6.52 -0.77 -3.33
N VAL A 45 5.80 -0.29 -2.32
CA VAL A 45 6.36 0.02 -1.01
C VAL A 45 6.31 -1.23 -0.12
N LEU A 46 7.46 -1.80 0.17
CA LEU A 46 7.58 -3.03 0.97
C LEU A 46 7.37 -2.75 2.46
N LYS A 47 6.76 -3.68 3.21
CA LYS A 47 6.38 -5.05 2.77
C LYS A 47 4.89 -5.17 2.41
N GLY A 48 4.01 -4.35 2.97
CA GLY A 48 2.56 -4.55 2.94
C GLY A 48 1.96 -4.59 1.53
N SER A 49 2.51 -3.80 0.61
CA SER A 49 1.97 -3.67 -0.74
C SER A 49 2.23 -4.88 -1.68
N PHE A 50 3.02 -5.87 -1.29
CA PHE A 50 3.55 -6.88 -2.22
C PHE A 50 2.47 -7.68 -2.97
N LEU A 51 1.34 -8.03 -2.32
CA LEU A 51 0.24 -8.73 -2.98
C LEU A 51 -0.55 -7.79 -3.88
N PHE A 52 -0.88 -6.61 -3.37
CA PHE A 52 -1.57 -5.60 -4.16
C PHE A 52 -0.75 -5.18 -5.39
N MET A 53 0.57 -4.98 -5.23
CA MET A 53 1.49 -4.68 -6.34
C MET A 53 1.45 -5.76 -7.42
N ALA A 54 1.52 -7.03 -7.04
CA ALA A 54 1.48 -8.14 -7.99
C ALA A 54 0.16 -8.19 -8.79
N ASP A 55 -0.95 -7.94 -8.12
CA ASP A 55 -2.26 -8.03 -8.75
C ASP A 55 -2.59 -6.78 -9.60
N ILE A 56 -2.26 -5.57 -9.12
CA ILE A 56 -2.55 -4.33 -9.86
C ILE A 56 -1.73 -4.20 -11.15
N VAL A 57 -0.46 -4.62 -11.16
CA VAL A 57 0.37 -4.63 -12.36
C VAL A 57 -0.20 -5.60 -13.41
N ARG A 58 -0.67 -6.78 -12.97
CA ARG A 58 -1.32 -7.75 -13.87
C ARG A 58 -2.66 -7.27 -14.39
N ALA A 59 -3.44 -6.58 -13.57
CA ALA A 59 -4.72 -6.00 -13.96
C ALA A 59 -4.56 -4.83 -14.95
N CYS A 60 -3.55 -3.98 -14.74
CA CYS A 60 -3.27 -2.83 -15.58
C CYS A 60 -2.78 -3.20 -17.00
N GLN A 61 -2.09 -4.34 -17.17
CA GLN A 61 -1.61 -4.88 -18.46
C GLN A 61 -0.78 -3.91 -19.31
N LEU A 62 -0.14 -2.92 -18.72
CA LEU A 62 0.78 -2.02 -19.41
C LEU A 62 2.19 -2.63 -19.51
N LYS A 63 2.88 -2.34 -20.60
CA LYS A 63 4.32 -2.56 -20.69
C LYS A 63 5.00 -1.52 -19.82
N SER A 64 5.51 -1.94 -18.67
CA SER A 64 6.07 -1.07 -17.64
C SER A 64 7.22 -1.74 -16.91
N ASP A 65 8.07 -0.94 -16.30
CA ASP A 65 9.04 -1.44 -15.34
C ASP A 65 8.41 -1.59 -13.96
N VAL A 66 8.97 -2.50 -13.17
CA VAL A 66 8.54 -2.79 -11.78
C VAL A 66 9.75 -2.73 -10.88
N GLU A 67 9.63 -1.97 -9.79
CA GLU A 67 10.64 -1.91 -8.73
C GLU A 67 9.99 -1.91 -7.35
N PHE A 68 10.82 -2.06 -6.32
CA PHE A 68 10.40 -1.99 -4.93
C PHE A 68 11.26 -1.03 -4.14
N ILE A 69 10.64 -0.34 -3.19
CA ILE A 69 11.32 0.48 -2.21
C ILE A 69 10.95 -0.02 -0.81
N ALA A 70 11.90 -0.02 0.12
CA ALA A 70 11.58 -0.30 1.50
C ALA A 70 11.87 0.91 2.37
N VAL A 71 10.93 1.23 3.24
CA VAL A 71 11.05 2.32 4.20
C VAL A 71 10.81 1.81 5.62
N SER A 72 11.45 2.43 6.59
CA SER A 72 11.16 2.23 8.01
C SER A 72 10.79 3.57 8.64
N SER A 73 9.80 3.55 9.53
CA SER A 73 9.54 4.66 10.44
C SER A 73 10.37 4.45 11.70
N TYR A 74 11.26 5.38 12.00
CA TYR A 74 12.04 5.34 13.24
C TYR A 74 11.10 5.64 14.42
N GLN A 75 10.76 4.59 15.19
CA GLN A 75 10.11 4.75 16.49
C GLN A 75 11.19 4.81 17.54
N ASN A 76 11.71 6.00 17.85
CA ASN A 76 12.41 6.18 19.10
C ASN A 76 11.42 6.10 20.26
N ALA A 77 11.72 5.33 21.27
CA ALA A 77 10.85 4.79 22.31
C ALA A 77 10.05 5.80 23.15
N THR A 78 10.10 7.10 22.88
CA THR A 78 9.39 8.11 23.69
C THR A 78 8.68 9.21 22.88
N THR A 79 8.99 9.37 21.58
CA THR A 79 8.26 10.28 20.68
C THR A 79 8.37 9.75 19.26
N SER A 80 7.22 9.52 18.59
CA SER A 80 7.19 9.20 17.17
C SER A 80 7.67 10.42 16.38
N SER A 81 8.96 10.47 16.03
CA SER A 81 9.54 11.59 15.26
C SER A 81 8.99 11.71 13.84
N GLY A 82 8.23 10.72 13.37
CA GLY A 82 7.67 10.69 12.02
C GLY A 82 8.73 10.67 10.90
N VAL A 83 10.00 10.47 11.25
CA VAL A 83 11.10 10.40 10.29
C VAL A 83 11.03 9.08 9.53
N VAL A 84 10.80 9.18 8.24
CA VAL A 84 10.85 8.05 7.30
C VAL A 84 12.27 7.89 6.80
N GLN A 85 12.82 6.68 6.88
CA GLN A 85 14.14 6.33 6.37
C GLN A 85 13.99 5.28 5.27
N ILE A 86 14.66 5.49 4.13
CA ILE A 86 14.75 4.49 3.07
C ILE A 86 15.78 3.43 3.51
N THR A 87 15.37 2.17 3.55
CA THR A 87 16.23 1.02 3.88
C THR A 87 16.62 0.23 2.64
N HIS A 88 15.85 0.34 1.56
CA HIS A 88 16.17 -0.17 0.23
C HIS A 88 15.70 0.84 -0.81
N ASP A 89 16.64 1.48 -1.51
CA ASP A 89 16.37 2.51 -2.52
C ASP A 89 16.38 1.93 -3.93
N LEU A 90 15.86 2.69 -4.88
CA LEU A 90 15.89 2.38 -6.32
C LEU A 90 17.31 2.28 -6.84
N GLN A 91 17.53 1.32 -7.75
CA GLN A 91 18.83 1.14 -8.39
C GLN A 91 18.93 1.84 -9.75
N GLN A 92 17.80 2.23 -10.35
CA GLN A 92 17.75 2.89 -11.65
C GLN A 92 17.55 4.40 -11.53
N ASP A 93 17.98 5.13 -12.57
CA ASP A 93 17.66 6.55 -12.73
C ASP A 93 16.17 6.71 -13.08
N ILE A 94 15.48 7.59 -12.35
CA ILE A 94 14.06 7.89 -12.54
C ILE A 94 13.81 9.27 -13.14
N THR A 95 14.86 9.95 -13.59
CA THR A 95 14.74 11.28 -14.21
C THR A 95 13.80 11.24 -15.41
N GLY A 96 12.78 12.08 -15.40
CA GLY A 96 11.77 12.15 -16.46
C GLY A 96 10.79 10.98 -16.53
N ARG A 97 10.79 10.05 -15.55
CA ARG A 97 9.85 8.92 -15.49
C ARG A 97 8.54 9.30 -14.79
N ASP A 98 7.46 8.68 -15.21
CA ASP A 98 6.17 8.70 -14.48
C ASP A 98 6.18 7.60 -13.43
N ILE A 99 6.24 7.96 -12.15
CA ILE A 99 6.28 7.01 -11.03
C ILE A 99 4.86 6.71 -10.56
N VAL A 100 4.54 5.43 -10.42
CA VAL A 100 3.27 4.95 -9.84
C VAL A 100 3.58 4.25 -8.53
N VAL A 101 3.41 4.96 -7.41
CA VAL A 101 3.66 4.43 -6.07
C VAL A 101 2.47 3.57 -5.64
N ILE A 102 2.72 2.30 -5.35
CA ILE A 102 1.72 1.32 -4.90
C ILE A 102 1.92 1.06 -3.40
N GLU A 103 0.89 1.36 -2.62
CA GLU A 103 0.88 1.19 -1.16
C GLU A 103 -0.33 0.35 -0.73
N ASP A 104 -0.20 -0.42 0.33
CA ASP A 104 -1.30 -1.21 0.89
C ASP A 104 -2.34 -0.31 1.59
N ILE A 105 -1.90 0.65 2.38
CA ILE A 105 -2.78 1.55 3.12
C ILE A 105 -2.20 2.97 3.24
N LEU A 106 -3.01 3.96 2.92
CA LEU A 106 -2.74 5.36 3.23
C LEU A 106 -3.38 5.70 4.59
N ASP A 107 -2.60 5.56 5.66
CA ASP A 107 -2.99 5.87 7.04
C ASP A 107 -2.63 7.32 7.40
N SER A 108 -1.59 7.58 8.19
CA SER A 108 -1.15 8.94 8.56
C SER A 108 -0.67 9.79 7.38
N GLY A 109 -0.22 9.14 6.32
CA GLY A 109 0.34 9.74 5.12
C GLY A 109 1.84 10.08 5.21
N ASN A 110 2.51 9.80 6.33
CA ASN A 110 3.94 10.12 6.50
C ASN A 110 4.81 9.51 5.40
N THR A 111 4.64 8.22 5.13
CA THR A 111 5.41 7.47 4.11
C THR A 111 5.19 8.07 2.72
N LEU A 112 3.94 8.17 2.29
CA LEU A 112 3.61 8.63 0.94
C LEU A 112 3.94 10.11 0.71
N TYR A 113 3.76 10.96 1.73
CA TYR A 113 4.20 12.35 1.66
C TYR A 113 5.71 12.47 1.48
N PHE A 114 6.49 11.69 2.24
CA PHE A 114 7.93 11.63 2.10
C PHE A 114 8.35 11.12 0.72
N LEU A 115 7.81 9.98 0.27
CA LEU A 115 8.17 9.36 -1.00
C LEU A 115 7.81 10.24 -2.21
N LYS A 116 6.64 10.90 -2.18
CA LYS A 116 6.24 11.83 -3.25
C LYS A 116 7.26 12.96 -3.43
N ASN A 117 7.67 13.59 -2.33
CA ASN A 117 8.69 14.64 -2.39
C ASN A 117 10.06 14.09 -2.80
N TYR A 118 10.43 12.92 -2.28
CA TYR A 118 11.70 12.26 -2.60
C TYR A 118 11.85 11.99 -4.11
N PHE A 119 10.84 11.40 -4.75
CA PHE A 119 10.91 11.11 -6.19
C PHE A 119 10.88 12.39 -7.03
N MET A 120 10.10 13.39 -6.66
CA MET A 120 10.13 14.69 -7.33
C MET A 120 11.52 15.35 -7.24
N THR A 121 12.19 15.25 -6.09
CA THR A 121 13.57 15.76 -5.92
C THR A 121 14.58 14.97 -6.77
N LYS A 122 14.33 13.69 -7.02
CA LYS A 122 15.13 12.84 -7.92
C LYS A 122 14.82 13.04 -9.41
N GLY A 123 13.99 14.00 -9.76
CA GLY A 123 13.71 14.38 -11.15
C GLY A 123 12.60 13.56 -11.82
N ALA A 124 11.75 12.86 -11.08
CA ALA A 124 10.58 12.22 -11.67
C ALA A 124 9.69 13.24 -12.39
N ALA A 125 9.12 12.87 -13.54
CA ALA A 125 8.21 13.73 -14.30
C ALA A 125 6.86 13.87 -13.58
N SER A 126 6.39 12.77 -12.99
CA SER A 126 5.17 12.76 -12.17
C SER A 126 5.23 11.66 -11.11
N VAL A 127 4.44 11.82 -10.04
CA VAL A 127 4.24 10.79 -9.01
C VAL A 127 2.74 10.61 -8.80
N THR A 128 2.24 9.44 -9.17
CA THR A 128 0.85 9.00 -8.95
C THR A 128 0.82 8.08 -7.74
N VAL A 129 -0.04 8.37 -6.77
CA VAL A 129 -0.21 7.56 -5.54
C VAL A 129 -1.42 6.66 -5.69
N VAL A 130 -1.20 5.36 -5.61
CA VAL A 130 -2.23 4.33 -5.71
C VAL A 130 -2.22 3.50 -4.43
N THR A 131 -3.35 3.44 -3.73
CA THR A 131 -3.47 2.71 -2.47
C THR A 131 -4.63 1.71 -2.54
N LEU A 132 -4.46 0.55 -1.94
CA LEU A 132 -5.58 -0.37 -1.80
C LEU A 132 -6.59 0.15 -0.78
N LEU A 133 -6.08 0.61 0.38
CA LEU A 133 -6.90 1.16 1.45
C LEU A 133 -6.57 2.63 1.70
N ASP A 134 -7.59 3.42 1.97
CA ASP A 134 -7.48 4.80 2.44
C ASP A 134 -8.16 4.94 3.81
N LYS A 135 -7.45 5.50 4.81
CA LYS A 135 -7.95 5.74 6.17
C LYS A 135 -7.88 7.25 6.47
N PRO A 136 -8.81 8.07 5.96
CA PRO A 136 -8.73 9.53 6.05
C PRO A 136 -8.79 10.05 7.48
N SER A 137 -9.45 9.33 8.39
CA SER A 137 -9.59 9.72 9.81
C SER A 137 -8.24 9.84 10.55
N ARG A 138 -7.19 9.18 10.06
CA ARG A 138 -5.84 9.20 10.66
C ARG A 138 -4.85 10.09 9.91
N ARG A 139 -5.28 10.79 8.89
CA ARG A 139 -4.42 11.60 8.05
C ARG A 139 -3.81 12.78 8.82
N THR A 140 -2.48 12.86 8.82
CA THR A 140 -1.70 13.94 9.47
C THR A 140 -0.86 14.74 8.47
N LYS A 141 -0.68 14.23 7.24
CA LYS A 141 0.08 14.88 6.18
C LYS A 141 -0.83 15.25 5.00
N PRO A 142 -0.54 16.36 4.30
CA PRO A 142 -1.32 16.81 3.14
C PRO A 142 -1.02 15.95 1.90
N VAL A 143 -1.38 14.67 1.95
CA VAL A 143 -1.27 13.72 0.85
C VAL A 143 -2.60 13.00 0.67
N VAL A 144 -3.01 12.84 -0.57
CA VAL A 144 -4.19 12.07 -0.98
C VAL A 144 -3.77 11.03 -1.98
N ALA A 145 -4.50 9.93 -2.04
CA ALA A 145 -4.34 8.94 -3.10
C ALA A 145 -4.95 9.48 -4.40
N ASP A 146 -4.21 9.36 -5.51
CA ASP A 146 -4.74 9.68 -6.85
C ASP A 146 -5.73 8.60 -7.31
N LEU A 147 -5.58 7.38 -6.77
CA LEU A 147 -6.50 6.27 -6.92
C LEU A 147 -6.50 5.43 -5.65
N ALA A 148 -7.68 5.27 -5.03
CA ALA A 148 -7.88 4.43 -3.84
C ALA A 148 -8.86 3.30 -4.13
N GLY A 149 -8.56 2.12 -3.59
CA GLY A 149 -9.43 0.96 -3.68
C GLY A 149 -10.66 1.11 -2.80
N PHE A 150 -10.44 1.23 -1.50
CA PHE A 150 -11.49 1.28 -0.48
C PHE A 150 -11.16 2.30 0.61
N GLU A 151 -12.17 3.02 1.07
CA GLU A 151 -12.08 3.77 2.32
C GLU A 151 -12.36 2.84 3.50
N VAL A 152 -11.55 2.92 4.56
CA VAL A 152 -11.67 2.05 5.73
C VAL A 152 -11.87 2.85 7.02
N PRO A 153 -12.65 2.32 7.98
CA PRO A 153 -12.80 2.91 9.30
C PRO A 153 -11.50 2.84 10.12
N ASP A 154 -11.47 3.52 11.27
CA ASP A 154 -10.33 3.46 12.19
C ASP A 154 -10.35 2.16 13.02
N GLU A 155 -10.16 1.04 12.33
CA GLU A 155 -10.04 -0.30 12.89
C GLU A 155 -8.67 -0.89 12.53
N PHE A 156 -8.22 -1.88 13.30
CA PHE A 156 -6.96 -2.58 13.02
C PHE A 156 -7.20 -3.68 11.98
N VAL A 157 -6.70 -3.45 10.76
CA VAL A 157 -6.94 -4.34 9.62
C VAL A 157 -5.69 -5.16 9.28
N VAL A 158 -5.91 -6.41 8.88
CA VAL A 158 -4.87 -7.36 8.46
C VAL A 158 -5.33 -8.16 7.23
N GLY A 159 -4.39 -8.80 6.57
CA GLY A 159 -4.64 -9.63 5.38
C GLY A 159 -4.29 -8.93 4.08
N TYR A 160 -4.17 -9.68 3.01
CA TYR A 160 -3.82 -9.23 1.67
C TYR A 160 -2.58 -8.30 1.64
N GLY A 161 -1.54 -8.71 2.39
CA GLY A 161 -0.28 -7.98 2.54
C GLY A 161 -0.13 -7.25 3.88
N LEU A 162 -1.22 -6.74 4.47
CA LEU A 162 -1.21 -6.08 5.78
C LEU A 162 -0.93 -7.08 6.91
N ASP A 163 -0.23 -6.64 7.95
CA ASP A 163 0.20 -7.51 9.03
C ASP A 163 -0.10 -7.00 10.44
N TYR A 164 -0.03 -7.95 11.36
CA TYR A 164 0.27 -7.71 12.77
C TYR A 164 1.44 -8.62 13.19
N ALA A 165 2.51 -8.02 13.70
CA ALA A 165 3.73 -8.72 14.14
C ALA A 165 4.28 -9.71 13.08
N GLN A 166 4.33 -9.30 11.80
CA GLN A 166 4.75 -10.06 10.62
C GLN A 166 3.83 -11.24 10.24
N LYS A 167 2.67 -11.39 10.86
CA LYS A 167 1.69 -12.45 10.60
C LYS A 167 0.49 -11.89 9.83
N TYR A 168 -0.37 -12.77 9.33
CA TYR A 168 -1.63 -12.49 8.63
C TYR A 168 -1.52 -11.96 7.20
N ARG A 169 -0.34 -11.59 6.69
CA ARG A 169 -0.17 -11.04 5.33
C ARG A 169 -0.72 -11.94 4.22
N ASN A 170 -0.70 -13.25 4.44
CA ASN A 170 -1.11 -14.29 3.47
C ASN A 170 -2.61 -14.61 3.49
N MET A 171 -3.42 -13.89 4.26
CA MET A 171 -4.88 -14.05 4.17
C MET A 171 -5.39 -13.48 2.83
N PRO A 172 -6.31 -14.18 2.14
CA PRO A 172 -6.77 -13.74 0.81
C PRO A 172 -7.80 -12.59 0.87
N TYR A 173 -8.18 -12.16 2.06
CA TYR A 173 -9.15 -11.12 2.32
C TYR A 173 -8.58 -10.10 3.32
N ILE A 174 -9.28 -8.98 3.51
CA ILE A 174 -8.99 -8.02 4.57
C ILE A 174 -9.99 -8.20 5.70
N GLY A 175 -9.46 -8.43 6.90
CA GLY A 175 -10.23 -8.59 8.12
C GLY A 175 -9.82 -7.61 9.20
N VAL A 176 -10.75 -7.33 10.12
CA VAL A 176 -10.48 -6.59 11.35
C VAL A 176 -9.97 -7.57 12.39
N LEU A 177 -8.78 -7.30 12.94
CA LEU A 177 -8.17 -8.11 13.98
C LEU A 177 -8.92 -7.90 15.31
N LYS A 178 -9.16 -8.97 16.07
CA LYS A 178 -9.77 -8.88 17.38
C LYS A 178 -8.89 -8.09 18.35
N PRO A 179 -9.46 -7.18 19.18
CA PRO A 179 -8.69 -6.39 20.14
C PRO A 179 -7.82 -7.24 21.08
N GLU A 180 -8.31 -8.42 21.50
CA GLU A 180 -7.58 -9.32 22.40
C GLU A 180 -6.24 -9.78 21.81
N VAL A 181 -6.10 -9.79 20.49
CA VAL A 181 -4.87 -10.26 19.82
C VAL A 181 -3.74 -9.22 19.93
N TYR A 182 -4.07 -7.92 19.98
CA TYR A 182 -3.08 -6.85 19.97
C TYR A 182 -3.09 -5.98 21.24
N SER A 183 -4.08 -6.17 22.13
CA SER A 183 -4.15 -5.42 23.42
C SER A 183 -3.39 -6.07 24.55
N GLU A 184 -2.98 -7.34 24.42
CA GLU A 184 -2.15 -8.04 25.39
C GLU A 184 -0.65 -7.85 25.08
N LYS A 185 -0.10 -6.72 25.53
CA LYS A 185 1.33 -6.62 25.89
C LYS A 185 1.60 -5.36 26.70
#